data_481a83c2833ad70ea4f863cefddaa5a3
#
_entry.id   481a83c2833ad70ea4f863cefddaa5a3
#
_cell.length_a   1.000
_cell.length_b   1.000
_cell.length_c   1.000
_cell.angle_alpha   90.00
_cell.angle_beta   90.00
_cell.angle_gamma   90.00
#
_symmetry.space_group_name_H-M   'P 1'
#
loop_
_entity.id
_entity.type
_entity.pdbx_description
1 polymer ?
#
loop_
_entity_poly.entity_id
_entity_poly.type
_entity_poly.pdbx_seq_one_letter_code
_entity_poly.pdbx_strand_id
1 'polypeptide(L)'
;ANVAAARVLAAQNLPVMYRVHEKPLKEKLEEIEPLLRGLHLKLPEQPALKPAHFNRLLEVCAGKGWSAGIGNLILRLQAQARYSPEHLGHFGLGLADYAHFTSPIRRYADLLIHRALIKAYNMPDGGGLEDNADRSLFEQIGEHISATERQAVCAERETDARFLSAYMQPALGSDFDVKISGLTSAGIFAAVESLGAEGLIPMRTLPDDDYQLRNCGFELFGTRSGRTFMFGDVPGAAD
;
A
#
# COMPACT_ATOMS: atom_id res chain seq x y z
N ALA A 1 5.58 -20.28 -10.15
CA ALA A 1 4.31 -21.04 -9.97
C ALA A 1 3.12 -20.12 -10.26
N ASN A 2 2.89 -18.98 -9.56
CA ASN A 2 1.73 -18.09 -9.66
C ASN A 2 1.41 -17.64 -11.09
N VAL A 3 2.43 -17.17 -11.83
CA VAL A 3 2.28 -16.73 -13.26
C VAL A 3 1.96 -17.92 -14.17
N ALA A 4 2.62 -19.08 -13.94
CA ALA A 4 2.39 -20.26 -14.77
C ALA A 4 0.96 -20.78 -14.62
N ALA A 5 0.45 -20.86 -13.39
CA ALA A 5 -0.93 -21.29 -13.13
C ALA A 5 -1.95 -20.37 -13.81
N ALA A 6 -1.76 -19.02 -13.70
CA ALA A 6 -2.62 -18.05 -14.35
C ALA A 6 -2.64 -18.23 -15.88
N ARG A 7 -1.48 -18.37 -16.52
CA ARG A 7 -1.33 -18.53 -17.97
C ARG A 7 -1.97 -19.82 -18.48
N VAL A 8 -1.76 -20.94 -17.79
CA VAL A 8 -2.32 -22.24 -18.19
C VAL A 8 -3.84 -22.17 -18.20
N LEU A 9 -4.45 -21.61 -17.15
CA LEU A 9 -5.91 -21.51 -17.05
C LEU A 9 -6.50 -20.52 -18.06
N ALA A 10 -5.86 -19.38 -18.28
CA ALA A 10 -6.25 -18.43 -19.29
C ALA A 10 -6.29 -19.05 -20.70
N ALA A 11 -5.29 -19.87 -21.03
CA ALA A 11 -5.21 -20.58 -22.32
C ALA A 11 -6.33 -21.62 -22.53
N GLN A 12 -6.97 -22.09 -21.44
CA GLN A 12 -8.05 -23.08 -21.48
C GLN A 12 -9.45 -22.47 -21.38
N ASN A 13 -9.57 -21.13 -21.40
CA ASN A 13 -10.84 -20.41 -21.26
C ASN A 13 -11.63 -20.78 -19.98
N LEU A 14 -10.94 -21.19 -18.92
CA LEU A 14 -11.55 -21.42 -17.61
C LEU A 14 -11.56 -20.15 -16.78
N PRO A 15 -12.51 -20.00 -15.83
CA PRO A 15 -12.49 -18.90 -14.90
C PRO A 15 -11.19 -18.87 -14.08
N VAL A 16 -10.56 -17.72 -14.00
CA VAL A 16 -9.33 -17.51 -13.21
C VAL A 16 -9.58 -16.44 -12.15
N MET A 17 -9.21 -16.73 -10.91
CA MET A 17 -9.19 -15.71 -9.87
C MET A 17 -7.83 -15.03 -9.88
N TYR A 18 -7.72 -13.94 -10.67
CA TYR A 18 -6.49 -13.14 -10.71
C TYR A 18 -6.28 -12.34 -9.43
N ARG A 19 -5.02 -12.07 -9.09
CA ARG A 19 -4.64 -11.01 -8.16
C ARG A 19 -4.26 -9.80 -8.98
N VAL A 20 -5.16 -8.85 -9.06
CA VAL A 20 -5.02 -7.66 -9.89
C VAL A 20 -4.55 -6.47 -9.06
N HIS A 21 -3.73 -5.64 -9.68
CA HIS A 21 -3.26 -4.38 -9.11
C HIS A 21 -3.18 -3.36 -10.24
N GLU A 22 -4.09 -2.42 -10.21
CA GLU A 22 -4.22 -1.42 -11.27
C GLU A 22 -3.15 -0.34 -11.13
N LYS A 23 -2.96 0.44 -12.18
CA LYS A 23 -2.07 1.60 -12.14
C LYS A 23 -2.61 2.64 -11.16
N PRO A 24 -1.73 3.46 -10.55
CA PRO A 24 -2.18 4.63 -9.80
C PRO A 24 -3.16 5.48 -10.58
N LEU A 25 -4.15 6.05 -9.91
CA LEU A 25 -5.10 6.96 -10.53
C LEU A 25 -4.39 8.22 -11.05
N LYS A 26 -4.83 8.73 -12.20
CA LYS A 26 -4.25 9.90 -12.84
C LYS A 26 -4.31 11.13 -11.92
N GLU A 27 -5.44 11.33 -11.27
CA GLU A 27 -5.70 12.42 -10.34
C GLU A 27 -4.68 12.42 -9.18
N LYS A 28 -4.37 11.26 -8.62
CA LYS A 28 -3.36 11.13 -7.57
C LYS A 28 -1.94 11.46 -8.05
N LEU A 29 -1.62 11.15 -9.30
CA LEU A 29 -0.33 11.50 -9.88
C LEU A 29 -0.22 13.00 -10.13
N GLU A 30 -1.29 13.64 -10.57
CA GLU A 30 -1.36 15.10 -10.75
C GLU A 30 -1.23 15.85 -9.42
N GLU A 31 -1.82 15.33 -8.34
CA GLU A 31 -1.70 15.92 -6.99
C GLU A 31 -0.24 16.02 -6.51
N ILE A 32 0.59 15.00 -6.81
CA ILE A 32 1.98 14.96 -6.34
C ILE A 32 2.98 15.63 -7.31
N GLU A 33 2.55 15.96 -8.53
CA GLU A 33 3.45 16.54 -9.54
C GLU A 33 4.15 17.82 -9.04
N PRO A 34 3.48 18.78 -8.37
CA PRO A 34 4.13 19.97 -7.84
C PRO A 34 5.27 19.67 -6.87
N LEU A 35 5.07 18.68 -5.96
CA LEU A 35 6.11 18.24 -5.03
C LEU A 35 7.30 17.62 -5.78
N LEU A 36 7.03 16.69 -6.70
CA LEU A 36 8.08 16.07 -7.49
C LEU A 36 8.88 17.09 -8.28
N ARG A 37 8.20 18.08 -8.86
CA ARG A 37 8.84 19.19 -9.61
C ARG A 37 9.73 20.04 -8.70
N GLY A 38 9.26 20.36 -7.47
CA GLY A 38 10.04 21.08 -6.46
C GLY A 38 11.31 20.34 -6.02
N LEU A 39 11.26 19.01 -6.04
CA LEU A 39 12.40 18.14 -5.75
C LEU A 39 13.26 17.78 -6.98
N HIS A 40 12.96 18.38 -8.15
CA HIS A 40 13.59 18.07 -9.45
C HIS A 40 13.41 16.60 -9.88
N LEU A 41 12.30 15.97 -9.46
CA LEU A 41 11.92 14.61 -9.81
C LEU A 41 10.80 14.63 -10.84
N LYS A 42 10.69 13.56 -11.64
CA LYS A 42 9.66 13.45 -12.66
C LYS A 42 9.20 12.00 -12.81
N LEU A 43 7.89 11.82 -12.93
CA LEU A 43 7.27 10.58 -13.39
C LEU A 43 6.67 10.78 -14.78
N PRO A 44 6.68 9.76 -15.64
CA PRO A 44 5.99 9.83 -16.93
C PRO A 44 4.47 9.77 -16.70
N GLU A 45 3.74 10.39 -17.61
CA GLU A 45 2.28 10.30 -17.65
C GLU A 45 1.81 8.88 -18.02
N GLN A 46 0.56 8.57 -17.70
CA GLN A 46 -0.09 7.39 -18.24
C GLN A 46 -0.33 7.57 -19.77
N PRO A 47 -0.24 6.49 -20.56
CA PRO A 47 -0.05 5.07 -20.19
C PRO A 47 1.39 4.62 -20.01
N ALA A 48 2.39 5.48 -20.22
CA ALA A 48 3.81 5.14 -20.20
C ALA A 48 4.36 4.79 -18.80
N LEU A 49 3.61 5.07 -17.74
CA LEU A 49 3.99 4.77 -16.35
C LEU A 49 4.19 3.27 -16.14
N LYS A 50 5.35 2.90 -15.57
CA LYS A 50 5.73 1.52 -15.23
C LYS A 50 6.29 1.47 -13.80
N PRO A 51 6.25 0.33 -13.12
CA PRO A 51 6.83 0.16 -11.78
C PRO A 51 8.29 0.58 -11.69
N ALA A 52 9.08 0.33 -12.73
CA ALA A 52 10.49 0.72 -12.81
C ALA A 52 10.72 2.24 -12.65
N HIS A 53 9.75 3.09 -13.00
CA HIS A 53 9.87 4.52 -12.81
C HIS A 53 9.83 4.91 -11.33
N PHE A 54 9.02 4.21 -10.53
CA PHE A 54 9.00 4.40 -9.08
C PHE A 54 10.28 3.90 -8.42
N ASN A 55 10.82 2.73 -8.86
CA ASN A 55 12.09 2.22 -8.36
C ASN A 55 13.22 3.22 -8.62
N ARG A 56 13.31 3.75 -9.85
CA ARG A 56 14.30 4.77 -10.20
C ARG A 56 14.15 6.04 -9.37
N LEU A 57 12.91 6.45 -9.09
CA LEU A 57 12.64 7.60 -8.25
C LEU A 57 13.14 7.36 -6.82
N LEU A 58 12.89 6.19 -6.24
CA LEU A 58 13.41 5.79 -4.93
C LEU A 58 14.95 5.74 -4.90
N GLU A 59 15.58 5.23 -5.95
CA GLU A 59 17.06 5.20 -6.08
C GLU A 59 17.66 6.62 -6.08
N VAL A 60 17.05 7.55 -6.80
CA VAL A 60 17.48 8.97 -6.82
C VAL A 60 17.31 9.65 -5.46
N CYS A 61 16.31 9.22 -4.69
CA CYS A 61 16.02 9.73 -3.35
C CYS A 61 16.89 9.09 -2.27
N ALA A 62 17.52 7.96 -2.54
CA ALA A 62 18.29 7.21 -1.55
C ALA A 62 19.37 8.07 -0.88
N GLY A 63 19.48 7.95 0.44
CA GLY A 63 20.44 8.70 1.26
C GLY A 63 20.05 10.15 1.58
N LYS A 64 18.90 10.64 1.08
CA LYS A 64 18.37 11.95 1.45
C LYS A 64 17.47 11.84 2.67
N GLY A 65 17.46 12.83 3.56
CA GLY A 65 16.64 12.82 4.79
C GLY A 65 15.15 12.56 4.53
N TRP A 66 14.64 13.06 3.42
CA TRP A 66 13.23 12.91 3.01
C TRP A 66 12.93 11.66 2.16
N SER A 67 13.91 10.75 1.96
CA SER A 67 13.73 9.53 1.13
C SER A 67 12.59 8.62 1.61
N ALA A 68 12.45 8.45 2.92
CA ALA A 68 11.36 7.68 3.52
C ALA A 68 9.98 8.30 3.21
N GLY A 69 9.90 9.63 3.18
CA GLY A 69 8.68 10.36 2.82
C GLY A 69 8.23 10.09 1.39
N ILE A 70 9.16 10.09 0.44
CA ILE A 70 8.86 9.74 -0.95
C ILE A 70 8.43 8.28 -1.05
N GLY A 71 9.05 7.36 -0.30
CA GLY A 71 8.62 5.96 -0.25
C GLY A 71 7.17 5.82 0.19
N ASN A 72 6.78 6.47 1.28
CA ASN A 72 5.40 6.47 1.77
C ASN A 72 4.43 7.15 0.81
N LEU A 73 4.83 8.24 0.17
CA LEU A 73 4.04 8.89 -0.86
C LEU A 73 3.76 7.94 -2.03
N ILE A 74 4.79 7.26 -2.54
CA ILE A 74 4.64 6.26 -3.60
C ILE A 74 3.68 5.14 -3.19
N LEU A 75 3.76 4.66 -1.95
CA LEU A 75 2.83 3.63 -1.44
C LEU A 75 1.38 4.13 -1.41
N ARG A 76 1.15 5.38 -1.00
CA ARG A 76 -0.21 5.99 -0.99
C ARG A 76 -0.80 6.19 -2.39
N LEU A 77 0.05 6.35 -3.39
CA LEU A 77 -0.38 6.45 -4.79
C LEU A 77 -0.87 5.12 -5.35
N GLN A 78 -0.33 4.00 -4.87
CA GLN A 78 -0.67 2.69 -5.39
C GLN A 78 -2.16 2.38 -5.21
N ALA A 79 -2.75 1.78 -6.23
CA ALA A 79 -4.05 1.15 -6.11
C ALA A 79 -3.97 -0.03 -5.13
N GLN A 80 -5.06 -0.35 -4.47
CA GLN A 80 -5.10 -1.54 -3.65
C GLN A 80 -5.25 -2.80 -4.52
N ALA A 81 -4.42 -3.81 -4.29
CA ALA A 81 -4.56 -5.09 -4.96
C ALA A 81 -5.85 -5.79 -4.51
N ARG A 82 -6.56 -6.43 -5.45
CA ARG A 82 -7.81 -7.14 -5.21
C ARG A 82 -7.86 -8.46 -5.97
N TYR A 83 -8.81 -9.32 -5.63
CA TYR A 83 -9.12 -10.49 -6.43
C TYR A 83 -10.20 -10.17 -7.46
N SER A 84 -10.03 -10.64 -8.69
CA SER A 84 -10.97 -10.40 -9.79
C SER A 84 -10.83 -11.47 -10.87
N PRO A 85 -11.92 -11.85 -11.55
CA PRO A 85 -11.83 -12.66 -12.76
C PRO A 85 -11.38 -11.88 -13.99
N GLU A 86 -11.22 -10.56 -13.87
CA GLU A 86 -10.75 -9.71 -14.95
C GLU A 86 -9.24 -9.76 -15.10
N HIS A 87 -8.76 -9.90 -16.34
CA HIS A 87 -7.34 -9.99 -16.67
C HIS A 87 -6.71 -8.59 -16.78
N LEU A 88 -6.55 -7.89 -15.65
CA LEU A 88 -6.03 -6.51 -15.61
C LEU A 88 -4.51 -6.44 -15.34
N GLY A 89 -3.90 -7.57 -15.03
CA GLY A 89 -2.50 -7.64 -14.65
C GLY A 89 -2.21 -7.14 -13.23
N HIS A 90 -0.95 -7.13 -12.86
CA HIS A 90 -0.49 -6.68 -11.56
C HIS A 90 0.60 -5.60 -11.73
N PHE A 91 0.19 -4.34 -11.72
CA PHE A 91 1.09 -3.21 -11.96
C PHE A 91 2.30 -3.22 -11.01
N GLY A 92 2.10 -3.32 -9.70
CA GLY A 92 3.19 -3.26 -8.73
C GLY A 92 4.27 -4.35 -8.91
N LEU A 93 3.92 -5.52 -9.49
CA LEU A 93 4.87 -6.57 -9.83
C LEU A 93 5.36 -6.49 -11.27
N GLY A 94 4.77 -5.65 -12.12
CA GLY A 94 5.07 -5.58 -13.54
C GLY A 94 4.70 -6.85 -14.31
N LEU A 95 3.68 -7.59 -13.86
CA LEU A 95 3.24 -8.86 -14.43
C LEU A 95 1.90 -8.70 -15.15
N ALA A 96 1.80 -9.27 -16.36
CA ALA A 96 0.53 -9.31 -17.09
C ALA A 96 -0.42 -10.38 -16.52
N ASP A 97 0.13 -11.55 -16.18
CA ASP A 97 -0.62 -12.70 -15.66
C ASP A 97 -0.20 -12.97 -14.24
N TYR A 98 -1.11 -12.80 -13.27
CA TYR A 98 -0.79 -13.10 -11.89
C TYR A 98 -2.01 -13.61 -11.13
N ALA A 99 -1.87 -14.79 -10.53
CA ALA A 99 -2.86 -15.37 -9.63
C ALA A 99 -2.15 -15.97 -8.42
N HIS A 100 -2.80 -15.99 -7.29
CA HIS A 100 -2.29 -16.69 -6.12
C HIS A 100 -2.52 -18.20 -6.27
N PHE A 101 -1.47 -18.99 -6.07
CA PHE A 101 -1.51 -20.45 -6.24
C PHE A 101 -0.84 -21.22 -5.10
N THR A 102 0.14 -20.61 -4.41
CA THR A 102 1.08 -21.34 -3.57
C THR A 102 0.64 -21.54 -2.11
N SER A 103 -0.52 -21.03 -1.70
CA SER A 103 -0.97 -21.08 -0.30
C SER A 103 -2.47 -21.41 -0.14
N PRO A 104 -2.96 -22.55 -0.66
CA PRO A 104 -4.39 -22.89 -0.69
C PRO A 104 -4.98 -23.16 0.71
N ILE A 105 -4.15 -23.42 1.74
CA ILE A 105 -4.62 -23.64 3.12
C ILE A 105 -5.20 -22.38 3.72
N ARG A 106 -4.65 -21.20 3.39
CA ARG A 106 -5.02 -19.93 4.02
C ARG A 106 -5.64 -18.90 3.06
N ARG A 107 -5.64 -19.16 1.76
CA ARG A 107 -6.22 -18.26 0.77
C ARG A 107 -7.19 -19.01 -0.13
N TYR A 108 -8.45 -18.63 -0.08
CA TYR A 108 -9.48 -19.25 -0.89
C TYR A 108 -9.25 -19.06 -2.40
N ALA A 109 -8.67 -17.92 -2.81
CA ALA A 109 -8.29 -17.69 -4.20
C ALA A 109 -7.34 -18.77 -4.74
N ASP A 110 -6.34 -19.19 -3.96
CA ASP A 110 -5.41 -20.26 -4.34
C ASP A 110 -6.14 -21.58 -4.51
N LEU A 111 -7.08 -21.91 -3.62
CA LEU A 111 -7.89 -23.13 -3.72
C LEU A 111 -8.74 -23.13 -5.01
N LEU A 112 -9.30 -21.98 -5.40
CA LEU A 112 -10.05 -21.86 -6.67
C LEU A 112 -9.14 -22.14 -7.87
N ILE A 113 -7.91 -21.66 -7.87
CA ILE A 113 -6.93 -21.93 -8.93
C ILE A 113 -6.56 -23.42 -8.96
N HIS A 114 -6.39 -24.09 -7.80
CA HIS A 114 -6.17 -25.54 -7.74
C HIS A 114 -7.36 -26.30 -8.34
N ARG A 115 -8.59 -25.95 -7.95
CA ARG A 115 -9.81 -26.59 -8.47
C ARG A 115 -9.97 -26.35 -9.98
N ALA A 116 -9.62 -25.18 -10.47
CA ALA A 116 -9.62 -24.90 -11.90
C ALA A 116 -8.60 -25.75 -12.66
N LEU A 117 -7.41 -25.94 -12.12
CA LEU A 117 -6.38 -26.81 -12.72
C LEU A 117 -6.78 -28.29 -12.70
N ILE A 118 -7.40 -28.78 -11.62
CA ILE A 118 -7.95 -30.15 -11.56
C ILE A 118 -8.94 -30.37 -12.68
N LYS A 119 -9.86 -29.42 -12.90
CA LYS A 119 -10.83 -29.47 -14.01
C LYS A 119 -10.14 -29.40 -15.37
N ALA A 120 -9.17 -28.47 -15.54
CA ALA A 120 -8.44 -28.27 -16.78
C ALA A 120 -7.73 -29.55 -17.29
N TYR A 121 -7.19 -30.34 -16.36
CA TYR A 121 -6.41 -31.54 -16.66
C TYR A 121 -7.16 -32.85 -16.40
N ASN A 122 -8.47 -32.78 -16.13
CA ASN A 122 -9.31 -33.96 -15.82
C ASN A 122 -8.65 -34.91 -14.80
N MET A 123 -8.12 -34.34 -13.71
CA MET A 123 -7.46 -35.16 -12.69
C MET A 123 -8.46 -36.11 -12.01
N PRO A 124 -8.11 -37.40 -11.80
CA PRO A 124 -9.08 -38.42 -11.46
C PRO A 124 -9.68 -38.34 -10.06
N ASP A 125 -9.05 -37.65 -9.13
CA ASP A 125 -9.43 -37.65 -7.70
C ASP A 125 -10.52 -36.64 -7.34
N GLY A 126 -11.14 -35.98 -8.31
CA GLY A 126 -12.21 -35.01 -8.08
C GLY A 126 -11.73 -33.69 -7.50
N GLY A 127 -12.67 -32.89 -6.99
CA GLY A 127 -12.35 -31.60 -6.37
C GLY A 127 -12.16 -30.44 -7.37
N GLY A 128 -12.43 -30.66 -8.67
CA GLY A 128 -12.43 -29.62 -9.70
C GLY A 128 -13.52 -28.57 -9.47
N LEU A 129 -13.48 -27.52 -10.29
CA LEU A 129 -14.56 -26.53 -10.32
C LEU A 129 -15.86 -27.16 -10.78
N GLU A 130 -16.95 -26.75 -10.17
CA GLU A 130 -18.30 -27.11 -10.58
C GLU A 130 -18.61 -26.58 -11.98
N ASP A 131 -19.55 -27.23 -12.69
CA ASP A 131 -19.88 -26.83 -14.06
C ASP A 131 -20.59 -25.46 -14.15
N ASN A 132 -21.25 -25.04 -13.07
CA ASN A 132 -21.89 -23.74 -12.94
C ASN A 132 -20.92 -22.62 -12.49
N ALA A 133 -19.63 -22.90 -12.29
CA ALA A 133 -18.63 -21.90 -11.94
C ALA A 133 -18.37 -21.00 -13.15
N ASP A 134 -19.06 -19.88 -13.19
CA ASP A 134 -18.95 -18.87 -14.24
C ASP A 134 -18.21 -17.61 -13.78
N ARG A 135 -18.07 -16.65 -14.67
CA ARG A 135 -17.40 -15.37 -14.38
C ARG A 135 -18.15 -14.57 -13.31
N SER A 136 -19.48 -14.58 -13.31
CA SER A 136 -20.29 -13.82 -12.34
C SER A 136 -20.11 -14.34 -10.92
N LEU A 137 -20.05 -15.66 -10.74
CA LEU A 137 -19.74 -16.26 -9.46
C LEU A 137 -18.32 -15.87 -8.99
N PHE A 138 -17.35 -15.86 -9.90
CA PHE A 138 -15.98 -15.45 -9.57
C PHE A 138 -15.88 -13.95 -9.22
N GLU A 139 -16.70 -13.08 -9.82
CA GLU A 139 -16.78 -11.66 -9.42
C GLU A 139 -17.26 -11.52 -7.96
N GLN A 140 -18.38 -12.16 -7.61
CA GLN A 140 -18.91 -12.15 -6.24
C GLN A 140 -17.91 -12.70 -5.22
N ILE A 141 -17.27 -13.82 -5.53
CA ILE A 141 -16.23 -14.40 -4.67
C ILE A 141 -15.05 -13.45 -4.55
N GLY A 142 -14.58 -12.86 -5.65
CA GLY A 142 -13.46 -11.92 -5.67
C GLY A 142 -13.70 -10.70 -4.80
N GLU A 143 -14.89 -10.11 -4.87
CA GLU A 143 -15.31 -9.00 -4.01
C GLU A 143 -15.32 -9.41 -2.54
N HIS A 144 -15.94 -10.56 -2.22
CA HIS A 144 -16.05 -11.06 -0.86
C HIS A 144 -14.67 -11.32 -0.23
N ILE A 145 -13.80 -12.10 -0.90
CA ILE A 145 -12.47 -12.42 -0.36
C ILE A 145 -11.53 -11.21 -0.29
N SER A 146 -11.71 -10.22 -1.17
CA SER A 146 -11.00 -8.96 -1.08
C SER A 146 -11.47 -8.11 0.11
N ALA A 147 -12.77 -8.12 0.40
CA ALA A 147 -13.32 -7.43 1.57
C ALA A 147 -12.87 -8.08 2.88
N THR A 148 -12.92 -9.41 2.99
CA THR A 148 -12.47 -10.14 4.18
C THR A 148 -10.96 -10.03 4.40
N GLU A 149 -10.16 -9.98 3.34
CA GLU A 149 -8.72 -9.70 3.44
C GLU A 149 -8.46 -8.33 4.06
N ARG A 150 -9.16 -7.28 3.61
CA ARG A 150 -9.06 -5.94 4.22
C ARG A 150 -9.47 -5.92 5.68
N GLN A 151 -10.56 -6.60 6.01
CA GLN A 151 -11.03 -6.70 7.39
C GLN A 151 -9.99 -7.39 8.29
N ALA A 152 -9.37 -8.46 7.82
CA ALA A 152 -8.30 -9.16 8.54
C ALA A 152 -7.09 -8.25 8.79
N VAL A 153 -6.67 -7.49 7.79
CA VAL A 153 -5.56 -6.51 7.94
C VAL A 153 -5.92 -5.40 8.94
N CYS A 154 -7.17 -4.92 8.95
CA CYS A 154 -7.62 -3.94 9.94
C CYS A 154 -7.56 -4.53 11.36
N ALA A 155 -8.07 -5.74 11.55
CA ALA A 155 -8.05 -6.43 12.84
C ALA A 155 -6.62 -6.67 13.35
N GLU A 156 -5.69 -7.06 12.48
CA GLU A 156 -4.27 -7.20 12.79
C GLU A 156 -3.68 -5.87 13.26
N ARG A 157 -3.84 -4.80 12.48
CA ARG A 157 -3.33 -3.47 12.84
C ARG A 157 -3.89 -2.92 14.15
N GLU A 158 -5.19 -3.10 14.39
CA GLU A 158 -5.81 -2.68 15.64
C GLU A 158 -5.27 -3.48 16.83
N THR A 159 -5.02 -4.77 16.63
CA THR A 159 -4.47 -5.64 17.68
C THR A 159 -3.05 -5.22 18.01
N ASP A 160 -2.20 -5.02 17.01
CA ASP A 160 -0.83 -4.54 17.19
C ASP A 160 -0.79 -3.19 17.90
N ALA A 161 -1.66 -2.25 17.50
CA ALA A 161 -1.76 -0.94 18.14
C ALA A 161 -2.15 -1.05 19.62
N ARG A 162 -3.06 -1.97 19.99
CA ARG A 162 -3.45 -2.19 21.38
C ARG A 162 -2.32 -2.79 22.21
N PHE A 163 -1.63 -3.80 21.70
CA PHE A 163 -0.46 -4.38 22.39
C PHE A 163 0.66 -3.36 22.55
N LEU A 164 0.94 -2.59 21.51
CA LEU A 164 1.95 -1.54 21.54
C LEU A 164 1.60 -0.45 22.55
N SER A 165 0.33 -0.02 22.59
CA SER A 165 -0.13 0.97 23.58
C SER A 165 0.01 0.46 25.01
N ALA A 166 -0.32 -0.81 25.26
CA ALA A 166 -0.13 -1.43 26.58
C ALA A 166 1.35 -1.54 26.96
N TYR A 167 2.20 -1.87 26.00
CA TYR A 167 3.65 -1.92 26.20
C TYR A 167 4.26 -0.54 26.54
N MET A 168 3.74 0.51 25.89
CA MET A 168 4.21 1.90 26.11
C MET A 168 3.67 2.53 27.40
N GLN A 169 2.63 1.96 28.01
CA GLN A 169 1.98 2.54 29.20
C GLN A 169 2.96 2.85 30.37
N PRO A 170 3.91 1.98 30.74
CA PRO A 170 4.88 2.27 31.81
C PRO A 170 5.85 3.40 31.47
N ALA A 171 6.00 3.72 30.18
CA ALA A 171 6.91 4.76 29.69
C ALA A 171 6.22 6.13 29.50
N LEU A 172 4.99 6.28 29.98
CA LEU A 172 4.29 7.57 29.96
C LEU A 172 5.10 8.63 30.73
N GLY A 173 5.32 9.78 30.11
CA GLY A 173 6.12 10.88 30.65
C GLY A 173 7.62 10.77 30.36
N SER A 174 8.05 9.75 29.65
CA SER A 174 9.42 9.64 29.14
C SER A 174 9.59 10.34 27.80
N ASP A 175 10.80 10.81 27.51
CA ASP A 175 11.17 11.38 26.22
C ASP A 175 11.67 10.27 25.27
N PHE A 176 11.35 10.41 24.00
CA PHE A 176 11.75 9.48 22.94
C PHE A 176 12.31 10.22 21.73
N ASP A 177 13.36 9.66 21.15
CA ASP A 177 13.79 10.07 19.83
C ASP A 177 12.79 9.58 18.80
N VAL A 178 12.20 10.50 18.04
CA VAL A 178 11.15 10.22 17.08
C VAL A 178 11.49 10.79 15.72
N LYS A 179 10.90 10.21 14.67
CA LYS A 179 10.89 10.77 13.31
C LYS A 179 9.47 11.07 12.87
N ILE A 180 9.32 12.14 12.11
CA ILE A 180 8.04 12.48 11.50
C ILE A 180 7.67 11.42 10.45
N SER A 181 6.63 10.67 10.74
CA SER A 181 6.09 9.60 9.88
C SER A 181 4.86 10.04 9.08
N GLY A 182 4.26 11.19 9.43
CA GLY A 182 3.12 11.73 8.72
C GLY A 182 2.78 13.15 9.17
N LEU A 183 2.22 13.91 8.24
CA LEU A 183 1.74 15.27 8.48
C LEU A 183 0.28 15.37 8.03
N THR A 184 -0.57 15.89 8.89
CA THR A 184 -2.02 16.04 8.64
C THR A 184 -2.53 17.34 9.25
N SER A 185 -3.76 17.71 8.92
CA SER A 185 -4.45 18.83 9.58
C SER A 185 -4.70 18.61 11.08
N ALA A 186 -4.68 17.36 11.55
CA ALA A 186 -4.84 17.03 12.97
C ALA A 186 -3.54 17.22 13.76
N GLY A 187 -2.37 17.16 13.10
CA GLY A 187 -1.05 17.27 13.70
C GLY A 187 0.02 16.45 13.01
N ILE A 188 1.09 16.19 13.74
CA ILE A 188 2.28 15.45 13.29
C ILE A 188 2.20 14.03 13.81
N PHE A 189 2.27 13.03 12.93
CA PHE A 189 2.55 11.65 13.33
C PHE A 189 4.05 11.47 13.53
N ALA A 190 4.43 10.96 14.69
CA ALA A 190 5.80 10.73 15.09
C ALA A 190 6.01 9.25 15.40
N ALA A 191 7.04 8.65 14.80
CA ALA A 191 7.39 7.24 14.99
C ALA A 191 8.63 7.09 15.87
N VAL A 192 8.53 6.25 16.88
CA VAL A 192 9.66 5.75 17.68
C VAL A 192 10.21 4.53 16.94
N GLU A 193 11.22 4.70 16.08
CA GLU A 193 11.72 3.65 15.18
C GLU A 193 12.19 2.38 15.93
N SER A 194 12.82 2.55 17.11
CA SER A 194 13.33 1.43 17.91
C SER A 194 12.24 0.50 18.45
N LEU A 195 11.00 0.99 18.56
CA LEU A 195 9.85 0.26 19.12
C LEU A 195 8.78 -0.03 18.07
N GLY A 196 8.85 0.59 16.89
CA GLY A 196 7.77 0.55 15.91
C GLY A 196 6.48 1.24 16.38
N ALA A 197 6.59 2.08 17.43
CA ALA A 197 5.45 2.84 17.95
C ALA A 197 5.25 4.10 17.14
N GLU A 198 3.99 4.46 16.89
CA GLU A 198 3.62 5.70 16.24
C GLU A 198 2.56 6.43 17.08
N GLY A 199 2.70 7.73 17.22
CA GLY A 199 1.76 8.56 17.95
C GLY A 199 1.46 9.87 17.24
N LEU A 200 0.30 10.46 17.55
CA LEU A 200 -0.09 11.78 17.06
C LEU A 200 0.35 12.85 18.07
N ILE A 201 1.13 13.82 17.61
CA ILE A 201 1.37 15.10 18.25
C ILE A 201 0.29 16.05 17.73
N PRO A 202 -0.74 16.38 18.52
CA PRO A 202 -1.84 17.18 18.06
C PRO A 202 -1.42 18.59 17.65
N MET A 203 -2.04 19.19 16.63
CA MET A 203 -1.72 20.54 16.16
C MET A 203 -1.74 21.58 17.29
N ARG A 204 -2.68 21.46 18.24
CA ARG A 204 -2.82 22.35 19.40
C ARG A 204 -1.64 22.31 20.40
N THR A 205 -0.81 21.28 20.34
CA THR A 205 0.36 21.13 21.22
C THR A 205 1.64 21.62 20.55
N LEU A 206 1.60 21.94 19.28
CA LEU A 206 2.71 22.60 18.60
C LEU A 206 2.83 24.06 19.06
N PRO A 207 4.01 24.70 18.88
CA PRO A 207 4.17 26.12 19.16
C PRO A 207 3.09 26.95 18.48
N ASP A 208 2.65 28.04 19.15
CA ASP A 208 1.56 28.89 18.66
C ASP A 208 1.87 29.53 17.30
N ASP A 209 1.29 28.98 16.25
CA ASP A 209 1.42 29.43 14.86
C ASP A 209 0.19 29.02 14.04
N ASP A 210 0.06 29.62 12.85
CA ASP A 210 -0.91 29.21 11.84
C ASP A 210 -0.25 28.23 10.87
N TYR A 211 -0.48 26.95 11.10
CA TYR A 211 0.14 25.89 10.32
C TYR A 211 -0.64 25.56 9.04
N GLN A 212 0.07 25.52 7.93
CA GLN A 212 -0.45 25.13 6.63
C GLN A 212 0.22 23.83 6.14
N LEU A 213 -0.60 22.86 5.79
CA LEU A 213 -0.13 21.64 5.14
C LEU A 213 0.16 21.95 3.68
N ARG A 214 1.38 21.68 3.23
CA ARG A 214 1.87 21.94 1.87
C ARG A 214 2.38 20.66 1.23
N ASN A 215 2.58 20.72 -0.08
CA ASN A 215 3.22 19.63 -0.83
C ASN A 215 2.57 18.27 -0.57
N CYS A 216 1.23 18.19 -0.68
CA CYS A 216 0.46 16.95 -0.49
C CYS A 216 0.68 16.27 0.87
N GLY A 217 0.88 17.05 1.92
CA GLY A 217 1.13 16.51 3.26
C GLY A 217 2.58 16.10 3.54
N PHE A 218 3.51 16.61 2.73
CA PHE A 218 4.94 16.39 2.92
C PHE A 218 5.59 17.43 3.83
N GLU A 219 4.96 18.60 3.95
CA GLU A 219 5.46 19.75 4.70
C GLU A 219 4.33 20.39 5.52
N LEU A 220 4.62 20.71 6.77
CA LEU A 220 3.78 21.54 7.63
C LEU A 220 4.54 22.84 7.91
N PHE A 221 3.99 23.95 7.41
CA PHE A 221 4.64 25.26 7.44
C PHE A 221 3.90 26.22 8.37
N GLY A 222 4.61 26.78 9.34
CA GLY A 222 4.13 27.84 10.22
C GLY A 222 4.24 29.20 9.54
N THR A 223 3.09 29.84 9.28
CA THR A 223 3.04 31.07 8.48
C THR A 223 3.59 32.30 9.19
N ARG A 224 3.54 32.32 10.52
CA ARG A 224 4.04 33.44 11.34
C ARG A 224 5.53 33.30 11.68
N SER A 225 5.95 32.09 12.05
CA SER A 225 7.34 31.84 12.49
C SER A 225 8.26 31.44 11.34
N GLY A 226 7.71 30.98 10.20
CA GLY A 226 8.49 30.35 9.14
C GLY A 226 8.97 28.95 9.47
N ARG A 227 8.58 28.38 10.64
CA ARG A 227 8.98 27.04 11.06
C ARG A 227 8.41 26.01 10.12
N THR A 228 9.23 25.05 9.74
CA THR A 228 8.84 23.97 8.83
C THR A 228 9.10 22.62 9.50
N PHE A 229 8.12 21.73 9.39
CA PHE A 229 8.27 20.30 9.72
C PHE A 229 8.13 19.51 8.43
N MET A 230 9.09 18.65 8.16
CA MET A 230 9.08 17.82 6.97
C MET A 230 8.98 16.34 7.35
N PHE A 231 8.44 15.56 6.46
CA PHE A 231 8.42 14.11 6.61
C PHE A 231 9.87 13.58 6.73
N GLY A 232 10.13 12.74 7.76
CA GLY A 232 11.46 12.19 8.04
C GLY A 232 12.33 13.04 8.96
N ASP A 233 11.92 14.27 9.29
CA ASP A 233 12.64 15.11 10.24
C ASP A 233 12.57 14.52 11.67
N VAL A 234 13.58 14.85 12.47
CA VAL A 234 13.57 14.66 13.93
C VAL A 234 12.98 15.93 14.54
N PRO A 235 11.78 15.89 15.14
CA PRO A 235 11.20 17.05 15.78
C PRO A 235 12.09 17.51 16.95
N GLY A 236 12.66 18.69 16.85
CA GLY A 236 13.57 19.23 17.87
C GLY A 236 15.02 19.49 17.40
N ALA A 237 15.40 19.01 16.23
CA ALA A 237 16.65 19.40 15.56
C ALA A 237 16.40 20.65 14.70
N ALA A 238 15.97 21.74 15.32
CA ALA A 238 15.98 23.04 14.67
C ALA A 238 17.13 23.84 15.29
N ASP A 239 18.15 24.14 14.47
CA ASP A 239 19.14 25.17 14.73
C ASP A 239 18.45 26.55 14.89
#